data_e9ae56c9690d3b85b849e81efdd30796
#
_entry.id   e9ae56c9690d3b85b849e81efdd30796
#
_cell.length_a   1.000
_cell.length_b   1.000
_cell.length_c   1.000
_cell.angle_alpha   90.00
_cell.angle_beta   90.00
_cell.angle_gamma   90.00
#
_symmetry.space_group_name_H-M   'P 1'
#
loop_
_entity.id
_entity.type
_entity.pdbx_description
1 polymer ?
#
loop_
_entity_poly.entity_id
_entity_poly.type
_entity_poly.pdbx_seq_one_letter_code
_entity_poly.pdbx_strand_id
1 'polypeptide(L)'
;MQYTRRLHILVLLTALSLAIAPLAFAADEKGWFGLEVSVEIEGISFNPTLHAARIAKVLPSSPAAAAGLTAGDLIVEVEGLVVSGAKARDLKAAMHKAVGESLRLKVKHGTAEPRAVTLVAIAKPEGR
;
A
#
# COMPACT_ATOMS: atom_id res chain seq x y z
N MET A 1 8.61 -25.72 59.19
CA MET A 1 7.26 -25.23 59.03
C MET A 1 7.11 -23.92 58.30
N GLN A 2 8.13 -23.15 58.25
CA GLN A 2 8.04 -21.83 57.59
C GLN A 2 8.68 -21.78 56.22
N TYR A 3 9.22 -22.89 55.82
CA TYR A 3 9.98 -22.95 54.55
C TYR A 3 9.16 -23.20 53.33
N THR A 4 7.97 -23.71 53.50
CA THR A 4 7.08 -24.00 52.40
C THR A 4 6.43 -22.76 51.77
N ARG A 5 6.43 -21.65 52.49
CA ARG A 5 5.81 -20.41 52.00
C ARG A 5 6.64 -19.66 50.98
N ARG A 6 7.93 -19.93 50.95
CA ARG A 6 8.85 -19.20 50.07
C ARG A 6 8.94 -19.79 48.68
N LEU A 7 8.52 -21.00 48.51
CA LEU A 7 8.59 -21.71 47.25
C LEU A 7 7.46 -21.34 46.28
N HIS A 8 6.37 -20.78 46.80
CA HIS A 8 5.22 -20.47 45.97
C HIS A 8 5.34 -19.15 45.22
N ILE A 9 6.26 -18.30 45.64
CA ILE A 9 6.39 -16.96 45.04
C ILE A 9 7.22 -16.98 43.77
N LEU A 10 8.09 -17.99 43.64
CA LEU A 10 8.97 -18.10 42.49
C LEU A 10 8.30 -18.63 41.21
N VAL A 11 7.21 -19.35 41.39
CA VAL A 11 6.51 -19.96 40.23
C VAL A 11 5.66 -18.99 39.48
N LEU A 12 5.24 -17.90 40.12
CA LEU A 12 4.37 -16.90 39.51
C LEU A 12 5.11 -15.94 38.57
N LEU A 13 6.42 -15.86 38.67
CA LEU A 13 7.20 -14.92 37.86
C LEU A 13 7.58 -15.48 36.49
N THR A 14 7.47 -16.77 36.30
CA THR A 14 7.84 -17.38 35.02
C THR A 14 6.73 -17.42 33.99
N ALA A 15 5.51 -17.20 34.42
CA ALA A 15 4.36 -17.23 33.49
C ALA A 15 4.15 -15.93 32.71
N LEU A 16 4.82 -14.86 33.10
CA LEU A 16 4.59 -13.55 32.50
C LEU A 16 5.46 -13.25 31.28
N SER A 17 6.48 -14.05 31.05
CA SER A 17 7.43 -13.77 29.96
C SER A 17 7.01 -14.31 28.60
N LEU A 18 5.94 -15.02 28.51
CA LEU A 18 5.49 -15.66 27.26
C LEU A 18 4.47 -14.85 26.47
N ALA A 19 4.09 -13.69 26.97
CA ALA A 19 3.05 -12.89 26.34
C ALA A 19 3.54 -11.98 25.22
N ILE A 20 4.84 -11.96 24.95
CA ILE A 20 5.40 -11.10 23.91
C ILE A 20 5.61 -11.93 22.66
N ALA A 21 4.56 -12.16 21.94
CA ALA A 21 4.70 -12.74 20.61
C ALA A 21 5.14 -11.64 19.63
N PRO A 22 6.12 -11.90 18.79
CA PRO A 22 6.49 -10.95 17.74
C PRO A 22 5.35 -10.88 16.73
N LEU A 23 4.80 -9.69 16.57
CA LEU A 23 3.64 -9.45 15.71
C LEU A 23 3.99 -8.74 14.42
N ALA A 24 5.27 -8.51 14.17
CA ALA A 24 5.68 -7.54 13.17
C ALA A 24 5.92 -8.10 11.77
N PHE A 25 5.74 -9.38 11.52
CA PHE A 25 6.23 -9.98 10.28
C PHE A 25 5.29 -9.91 9.09
N ALA A 26 4.00 -9.68 9.32
CA ALA A 26 3.02 -9.56 8.25
C ALA A 26 3.12 -8.23 7.50
N ALA A 27 3.82 -7.23 8.08
CA ALA A 27 3.91 -5.88 7.50
C ALA A 27 4.80 -5.79 6.26
N ASP A 28 5.64 -6.82 6.00
CA ASP A 28 6.56 -6.80 4.85
C ASP A 28 5.96 -7.39 3.58
N GLU A 29 4.76 -7.92 3.66
CA GLU A 29 4.08 -8.46 2.49
C GLU A 29 3.71 -7.33 1.54
N LYS A 30 4.01 -7.51 0.25
CA LYS A 30 3.68 -6.54 -0.78
C LYS A 30 2.19 -6.33 -0.87
N GLY A 31 1.76 -5.09 -0.79
CA GLY A 31 0.37 -4.70 -0.89
C GLY A 31 -0.15 -4.75 -2.32
N TRP A 32 -1.46 -4.97 -2.43
CA TRP A 32 -2.17 -5.00 -3.70
C TRP A 32 -3.36 -4.05 -3.64
N PHE A 33 -3.58 -3.32 -4.72
CA PHE A 33 -4.65 -2.34 -4.82
C PHE A 33 -5.71 -2.72 -5.86
N GLY A 34 -5.40 -3.67 -6.73
CA GLY A 34 -6.31 -4.12 -7.77
C GLY A 34 -6.43 -3.16 -8.94
N LEU A 35 -5.38 -2.42 -9.24
CA LEU A 35 -5.36 -1.56 -10.42
C LEU A 35 -4.10 -1.81 -11.24
N GLU A 36 -4.24 -1.62 -12.53
CA GLU A 36 -3.13 -1.59 -13.47
C GLU A 36 -2.98 -0.17 -14.00
N VAL A 37 -1.75 0.32 -14.06
CA VAL A 37 -1.43 1.67 -14.49
C VAL A 37 -0.65 1.62 -15.79
N SER A 38 -1.10 2.38 -16.76
CA SER A 38 -0.37 2.63 -18.01
C SER A 38 0.30 3.98 -17.91
N VAL A 39 1.55 4.07 -18.33
CA VAL A 39 2.30 5.33 -18.30
C VAL A 39 2.71 5.74 -19.71
N GLU A 40 2.65 7.05 -19.94
CA GLU A 40 3.22 7.68 -21.13
C GLU A 40 4.56 8.28 -20.71
N ILE A 41 5.60 7.98 -21.46
CA ILE A 41 6.97 8.40 -21.12
C ILE A 41 7.55 9.28 -22.23
N GLU A 42 8.49 10.14 -21.84
CA GLU A 42 9.31 10.89 -22.77
C GLU A 42 10.73 10.34 -22.78
N GLY A 43 11.24 10.16 -24.01
CA GLY A 43 12.60 9.72 -24.23
C GLY A 43 12.79 8.22 -24.03
N ILE A 44 14.02 7.80 -24.28
CA ILE A 44 14.45 6.42 -24.12
C ILE A 44 15.60 6.43 -23.12
N SER A 45 15.36 5.94 -21.90
CA SER A 45 16.37 5.84 -20.88
C SER A 45 15.99 4.79 -19.84
N PHE A 46 16.93 4.45 -18.98
CA PHE A 46 16.65 3.51 -17.88
C PHE A 46 15.69 4.09 -16.84
N ASN A 47 15.56 5.40 -16.79
CA ASN A 47 14.67 6.10 -15.88
C ASN A 47 13.99 7.25 -16.62
N PRO A 48 13.00 6.94 -17.48
CA PRO A 48 12.37 7.95 -18.30
C PRO A 48 11.56 8.95 -17.48
N THR A 49 11.32 10.10 -18.07
CA THR A 49 10.41 11.11 -17.53
C THR A 49 8.98 10.75 -17.91
N LEU A 50 8.08 10.86 -16.94
CA LEU A 50 6.66 10.58 -17.17
C LEU A 50 5.96 11.79 -17.77
N HIS A 51 5.14 11.53 -18.74
CA HIS A 51 4.22 12.53 -19.29
C HIS A 51 2.84 12.40 -18.60
N ALA A 52 2.35 11.18 -18.49
CA ALA A 52 1.06 10.91 -17.86
C ALA A 52 1.01 9.48 -17.32
N ALA A 53 0.11 9.26 -16.37
CA ALA A 53 -0.23 7.93 -15.89
C ALA A 53 -1.76 7.79 -15.88
N ARG A 54 -2.27 6.71 -16.44
CA ARG A 54 -3.69 6.42 -16.50
C ARG A 54 -3.99 5.07 -15.90
N ILE A 55 -5.16 4.93 -15.34
CA ILE A 55 -5.65 3.64 -14.89
C ILE A 55 -6.05 2.83 -16.12
N ALA A 56 -5.34 1.75 -16.39
CA ALA A 56 -5.63 0.89 -17.52
C ALA A 56 -6.73 -0.12 -17.17
N LYS A 57 -6.76 -0.60 -15.94
CA LYS A 57 -7.71 -1.60 -15.49
C LYS A 57 -7.94 -1.50 -13.99
N VAL A 58 -9.19 -1.72 -13.58
CA VAL A 58 -9.57 -1.86 -12.16
C VAL A 58 -10.16 -3.24 -11.97
N LEU A 59 -9.58 -4.02 -11.08
CA LEU A 59 -10.05 -5.37 -10.80
C LEU A 59 -11.24 -5.33 -9.85
N PRO A 60 -12.22 -6.23 -10.02
CA PRO A 60 -13.37 -6.27 -9.12
C PRO A 60 -12.96 -6.68 -7.71
N SER A 61 -13.75 -6.27 -6.73
CA SER A 61 -13.53 -6.61 -5.32
C SER A 61 -12.15 -6.19 -4.81
N SER A 62 -11.69 -5.04 -5.25
CA SER A 62 -10.37 -4.49 -4.88
C SER A 62 -10.52 -3.16 -4.16
N PRO A 63 -9.46 -2.71 -3.44
CA PRO A 63 -9.45 -1.35 -2.89
C PRO A 63 -9.71 -0.27 -3.93
N ALA A 64 -9.16 -0.42 -5.13
CA ALA A 64 -9.38 0.54 -6.22
C ALA A 64 -10.84 0.58 -6.66
N ALA A 65 -11.48 -0.58 -6.81
CA ALA A 65 -12.89 -0.66 -7.15
C ALA A 65 -13.77 -0.04 -6.06
N ALA A 66 -13.49 -0.33 -4.80
CA ALA A 66 -14.23 0.23 -3.67
C ALA A 66 -14.11 1.75 -3.58
N ALA A 67 -13.00 2.31 -4.02
CA ALA A 67 -12.77 3.76 -4.05
C ALA A 67 -13.43 4.46 -5.25
N GLY A 68 -14.07 3.71 -6.14
CA GLY A 68 -14.75 4.27 -7.31
C GLY A 68 -13.81 4.64 -8.46
N LEU A 69 -12.61 4.09 -8.48
CA LEU A 69 -11.69 4.29 -9.59
C LEU A 69 -12.16 3.51 -10.82
N THR A 70 -11.95 4.08 -11.98
CA THR A 70 -12.35 3.48 -13.26
C THR A 70 -11.22 3.52 -14.26
N ALA A 71 -11.21 2.57 -15.19
CA ALA A 71 -10.28 2.57 -16.29
C ALA A 71 -10.40 3.89 -17.09
N GLY A 72 -9.29 4.45 -17.49
CA GLY A 72 -9.21 5.72 -18.18
C GLY A 72 -8.99 6.93 -17.28
N ASP A 73 -9.17 6.80 -15.97
CA ASP A 73 -8.89 7.88 -15.04
C ASP A 73 -7.41 8.27 -15.09
N LEU A 74 -7.16 9.58 -15.07
CA LEU A 74 -5.81 10.13 -15.05
C LEU A 74 -5.32 10.26 -13.62
N ILE A 75 -4.16 9.67 -13.32
CA ILE A 75 -3.52 9.82 -12.03
C ILE A 75 -2.62 11.06 -12.10
N VAL A 76 -2.97 12.10 -11.37
CA VAL A 76 -2.22 13.37 -11.41
C VAL A 76 -1.19 13.47 -10.30
N GLU A 77 -1.42 12.86 -9.16
CA GLU A 77 -0.46 12.81 -8.04
C GLU A 77 -0.50 11.47 -7.34
N VAL A 78 0.66 11.04 -6.85
CA VAL A 78 0.81 9.84 -6.01
C VAL A 78 1.66 10.23 -4.81
N GLU A 79 1.11 10.13 -3.61
CA GLU A 79 1.82 10.50 -2.35
C GLU A 79 2.44 11.90 -2.43
N GLY A 80 1.73 12.85 -3.02
CA GLY A 80 2.22 14.21 -3.22
C GLY A 80 3.17 14.41 -4.40
N LEU A 81 3.58 13.32 -5.06
CA LEU A 81 4.42 13.41 -6.25
C LEU A 81 3.54 13.72 -7.45
N VAL A 82 3.80 14.86 -8.10
CA VAL A 82 3.12 15.19 -9.36
C VAL A 82 3.65 14.29 -10.46
N VAL A 83 2.76 13.55 -11.11
CA VAL A 83 3.15 12.54 -12.10
C VAL A 83 3.79 13.16 -13.33
N SER A 84 3.18 14.21 -13.89
CA SER A 84 3.73 14.88 -15.08
C SER A 84 5.09 15.51 -14.76
N GLY A 85 6.12 15.08 -15.45
CA GLY A 85 7.51 15.51 -15.22
C GLY A 85 8.27 14.69 -14.18
N ALA A 86 7.63 13.77 -13.49
CA ALA A 86 8.32 12.89 -12.55
C ALA A 86 9.11 11.81 -13.27
N LYS A 87 10.05 11.21 -12.57
CA LYS A 87 10.78 10.05 -13.08
C LYS A 87 9.99 8.77 -12.82
N ALA A 88 10.06 7.85 -13.77
CA ALA A 88 9.34 6.57 -13.66
C ALA A 88 9.71 5.81 -12.38
N ARG A 89 10.97 5.86 -11.99
CA ARG A 89 11.46 5.21 -10.77
C ARG A 89 10.83 5.80 -9.51
N ASP A 90 10.65 7.12 -9.48
CA ASP A 90 10.04 7.80 -8.34
C ASP A 90 8.55 7.45 -8.22
N LEU A 91 7.84 7.37 -9.33
CA LEU A 91 6.44 6.92 -9.32
C LEU A 91 6.35 5.49 -8.79
N LYS A 92 7.19 4.60 -9.30
CA LYS A 92 7.20 3.20 -8.85
C LYS A 92 7.44 3.10 -7.34
N ALA A 93 8.40 3.87 -6.83
CA ALA A 93 8.69 3.90 -5.39
C ALA A 93 7.52 4.43 -4.58
N ALA A 94 6.85 5.48 -5.06
CA ALA A 94 5.71 6.07 -4.38
C ALA A 94 4.50 5.12 -4.32
N MET A 95 4.34 4.27 -5.33
CA MET A 95 3.24 3.30 -5.38
C MET A 95 3.52 2.00 -4.63
N HIS A 96 4.75 1.80 -4.19
CA HIS A 96 5.12 0.58 -3.47
C HIS A 96 4.68 0.67 -2.02
N LYS A 97 3.73 -0.17 -1.64
CA LYS A 97 3.17 -0.22 -0.29
C LYS A 97 3.11 -1.65 0.21
N ALA A 98 3.26 -1.83 1.50
CA ALA A 98 3.01 -3.10 2.17
C ALA A 98 1.53 -3.25 2.52
N VAL A 99 1.10 -4.47 2.77
CA VAL A 99 -0.27 -4.75 3.24
C VAL A 99 -0.57 -3.90 4.49
N GLY A 100 -1.72 -3.24 4.48
CA GLY A 100 -2.15 -2.36 5.56
C GLY A 100 -1.73 -0.91 5.42
N GLU A 101 -0.78 -0.60 4.53
CA GLU A 101 -0.38 0.77 4.28
C GLU A 101 -1.34 1.49 3.34
N SER A 102 -1.44 2.79 3.51
CA SER A 102 -2.29 3.65 2.67
C SER A 102 -1.52 4.22 1.50
N LEU A 103 -2.19 4.33 0.36
CA LEU A 103 -1.70 5.00 -0.83
C LEU A 103 -2.64 6.16 -1.14
N ARG A 104 -2.10 7.38 -1.17
CA ARG A 104 -2.86 8.58 -1.49
C ARG A 104 -2.66 8.97 -2.94
N LEU A 105 -3.75 9.11 -3.65
CA LEU A 105 -3.77 9.47 -5.05
C LEU A 105 -4.61 10.73 -5.26
N LYS A 106 -4.27 11.51 -6.27
CA LYS A 106 -5.21 12.43 -6.91
C LYS A 106 -5.49 11.91 -8.30
N VAL A 107 -6.77 11.77 -8.62
CA VAL A 107 -7.22 11.24 -9.89
C VAL A 107 -8.21 12.21 -10.54
N LYS A 108 -8.19 12.24 -11.84
CA LYS A 108 -9.10 13.07 -12.66
C LYS A 108 -9.88 12.17 -13.60
N HIS A 109 -11.20 12.27 -13.53
CA HIS A 109 -12.09 11.55 -14.41
C HIS A 109 -12.58 12.49 -15.52
N GLY A 110 -12.22 12.20 -16.76
CA GLY A 110 -12.60 13.04 -17.89
C GLY A 110 -12.15 14.50 -17.71
N THR A 111 -13.08 15.43 -17.81
CA THR A 111 -12.83 16.86 -17.62
C THR A 111 -13.15 17.35 -16.21
N ALA A 112 -13.56 16.46 -15.32
CA ALA A 112 -13.87 16.82 -13.93
C ALA A 112 -12.63 17.27 -13.17
N GLU A 113 -12.83 17.99 -12.06
CA GLU A 113 -11.74 18.39 -11.19
C GLU A 113 -11.08 17.16 -10.55
N PRO A 114 -9.75 17.20 -10.31
CA PRO A 114 -9.08 16.13 -9.61
C PRO A 114 -9.65 15.93 -8.20
N ARG A 115 -9.77 14.68 -7.80
CA ARG A 115 -10.21 14.33 -6.46
C ARG A 115 -9.15 13.48 -5.74
N ALA A 116 -9.07 13.65 -4.44
CA ALA A 116 -8.19 12.85 -3.59
C ALA A 116 -8.84 11.50 -3.29
N VAL A 117 -8.05 10.44 -3.39
CA VAL A 117 -8.48 9.07 -3.10
C VAL A 117 -7.42 8.42 -2.23
N THR A 118 -7.83 7.72 -1.20
CA THR A 118 -6.93 6.94 -0.36
C THR A 118 -7.28 5.47 -0.49
N LEU A 119 -6.31 4.66 -0.83
CA LEU A 119 -6.44 3.21 -0.92
C LEU A 119 -5.66 2.57 0.22
N VAL A 120 -6.18 1.49 0.78
CA VAL A 120 -5.44 0.68 1.76
C VAL A 120 -5.05 -0.62 1.07
N ALA A 121 -3.75 -0.92 1.09
CA ALA A 121 -3.23 -2.12 0.46
C ALA A 121 -3.72 -3.37 1.19
N ILE A 122 -4.10 -4.37 0.43
CA ILE A 122 -4.47 -5.68 0.96
C ILE A 122 -3.54 -6.74 0.38
N ALA A 123 -3.59 -7.94 0.93
CA ALA A 123 -2.91 -9.08 0.33
C ALA A 123 -3.57 -9.40 -1.02
N LYS A 124 -2.76 -9.73 -2.02
CA LYS A 124 -3.29 -10.08 -3.34
C LYS A 124 -4.14 -11.35 -3.22
N PRO A 125 -5.39 -11.32 -3.67
CA PRO A 125 -6.23 -12.51 -3.66
C PRO A 125 -5.61 -13.62 -4.51
N GLU A 126 -5.74 -14.87 -4.05
CA GLU A 126 -5.27 -16.01 -4.81
C GLU A 126 -6.10 -16.20 -6.09
N GLY A 127 -5.45 -16.61 -7.15
CA GLY A 127 -6.11 -16.84 -8.44
C GLY A 127 -6.35 -15.62 -9.30
N ARG A 128 -5.75 -14.49 -8.95
CA ARG A 128 -5.90 -13.25 -9.73
C ARG A 128 -4.57 -12.61 -10.14
#